data_ee433f1784966d1c5f3b5c610cbef202
#
_entry.id   ee433f1784966d1c5f3b5c610cbef202
#
_cell.length_a   1.000
_cell.length_b   1.000
_cell.length_c   1.000
_cell.angle_alpha   90.00
_cell.angle_beta   90.00
_cell.angle_gamma   90.00
#
_symmetry.space_group_name_H-M   'P 1'
#
loop_
_entity.id
_entity.type
_entity.pdbx_description
1 polymer ?
#
loop_
_entity_poly.entity_id
_entity_poly.type
_entity_poly.pdbx_seq_one_letter_code
_entity_poly.pdbx_strand_id
1 'polypeptide(L)'
;MRLSRTTSIRRPLWDGFLGSKEDFRMKKFLTMLLAAAMLFALAACGTTPNEADNNNNNEQNDHQAETSDTSYEAPQITELYNKDFAYTDGVGNSGHYTYRVPQIEADTQGAEAINKAISDEYSPIVDSVLETVADKVSLSCFYVAWESYQYKNILSLVVSCGWDADVNEYNVYLYDIISGQQLTTADLLKALNVDETAFLEAVRRAAAAKFDTQYGAIAGGDTNEFLAERRDWTLSDENINMDARTYADGAGKLHVVLPIGSIAGADSYEQVLTLEGIGG
;
A
#
# COMPACT_ATOMS: atom_id res chain seq x y z
N MET A 1 43.56 -25.49 7.55
CA MET A 1 42.79 -24.85 8.63
C MET A 1 41.66 -24.04 7.97
N ARG A 2 40.46 -24.63 7.83
CA ARG A 2 39.29 -24.02 7.21
C ARG A 2 38.30 -23.69 8.31
N LEU A 3 38.05 -22.39 8.51
CA LEU A 3 37.00 -21.90 9.41
C LEU A 3 35.70 -21.76 8.61
N SER A 4 34.73 -22.61 8.88
CA SER A 4 33.36 -22.48 8.43
C SER A 4 32.64 -21.43 9.28
N ARG A 5 32.16 -20.34 8.65
CA ARG A 5 31.23 -19.39 9.28
C ARG A 5 29.82 -19.94 9.14
N THR A 6 29.25 -20.37 10.23
CA THR A 6 27.84 -20.70 10.34
C THR A 6 27.07 -19.40 10.60
N THR A 7 26.30 -18.97 9.63
CA THR A 7 25.38 -17.83 9.78
C THR A 7 24.14 -18.33 10.52
N SER A 8 24.01 -17.93 11.77
CA SER A 8 22.83 -18.21 12.60
C SER A 8 21.70 -17.27 12.20
N ILE A 9 20.68 -17.79 11.53
CA ILE A 9 19.40 -17.11 11.31
C ILE A 9 18.67 -17.10 12.67
N ARG A 10 18.56 -15.94 13.27
CA ARG A 10 17.72 -15.72 14.46
C ARG A 10 16.26 -15.76 14.04
N ARG A 11 15.54 -16.82 14.43
CA ARG A 11 14.08 -16.84 14.42
C ARG A 11 13.59 -15.94 15.57
N PRO A 12 12.56 -15.10 15.38
CA PRO A 12 11.93 -14.41 16.49
C PRO A 12 11.19 -15.44 17.36
N LEU A 13 11.44 -15.39 18.66
CA LEU A 13 10.71 -16.14 19.68
C LEU A 13 9.28 -15.57 19.79
N TRP A 14 8.32 -16.32 19.32
CA TRP A 14 6.91 -16.13 19.68
C TRP A 14 6.47 -17.30 20.56
N ASP A 15 6.82 -17.26 21.83
CA ASP A 15 6.22 -18.11 22.85
C ASP A 15 5.49 -17.24 23.87
N GLY A 16 4.17 -17.37 23.87
CA GLY A 16 3.33 -17.13 25.03
C GLY A 16 2.49 -15.87 25.02
N PHE A 17 1.25 -15.98 24.56
CA PHE A 17 0.13 -15.31 25.24
C PHE A 17 -1.18 -16.03 24.95
N LEU A 18 -1.56 -16.95 25.86
CA LEU A 18 -2.92 -17.50 25.93
C LEU A 18 -3.78 -16.54 26.78
N GLY A 19 -4.44 -15.59 26.15
CA GLY A 19 -5.44 -14.73 26.74
C GLY A 19 -6.83 -15.36 26.68
N SER A 20 -7.61 -15.23 27.75
CA SER A 20 -8.85 -15.92 28.07
C SER A 20 -10.00 -15.66 27.08
N LYS A 21 -10.82 -16.69 26.88
CA LYS A 21 -11.90 -16.83 25.89
C LYS A 21 -13.15 -15.93 26.09
N GLU A 22 -13.20 -15.03 27.03
CA GLU A 22 -14.45 -14.31 27.37
C GLU A 22 -14.61 -12.93 26.71
N ASP A 23 -13.55 -12.26 26.26
CA ASP A 23 -13.63 -10.91 25.69
C ASP A 23 -13.99 -10.85 24.20
N PHE A 24 -14.06 -11.98 23.52
CA PHE A 24 -14.24 -12.05 22.06
C PHE A 24 -15.69 -11.88 21.59
N ARG A 25 -16.67 -11.96 22.47
CA ARG A 25 -18.10 -11.92 22.07
C ARG A 25 -18.73 -10.54 21.97
N MET A 26 -18.15 -9.51 22.56
CA MET A 26 -18.77 -8.16 22.58
C MET A 26 -18.36 -7.24 21.42
N LYS A 27 -17.28 -7.55 20.69
CA LYS A 27 -16.80 -6.70 19.57
C LYS A 27 -17.46 -6.97 18.21
N LYS A 28 -18.23 -8.05 18.06
CA LYS A 28 -18.87 -8.42 16.77
C LYS A 28 -20.13 -7.66 16.40
N PHE A 29 -20.69 -6.84 17.29
CA PHE A 29 -21.95 -6.11 17.01
C PHE A 29 -21.78 -4.66 16.55
N LEU A 30 -20.56 -4.09 16.56
CA LEU A 30 -20.38 -2.68 16.22
C LEU A 30 -19.89 -2.40 14.80
N THR A 31 -19.46 -3.43 14.06
CA THR A 31 -18.90 -3.27 12.70
C THR A 31 -19.91 -3.44 11.56
N MET A 32 -21.19 -3.71 11.85
CA MET A 32 -22.21 -3.98 10.82
C MET A 32 -23.07 -2.79 10.42
N LEU A 33 -22.79 -1.57 10.91
CA LEU A 33 -23.69 -0.42 10.71
C LEU A 33 -23.12 0.72 9.86
N LEU A 34 -21.97 0.55 9.19
CA LEU A 34 -21.35 1.64 8.40
C LEU A 34 -21.22 1.37 6.90
N ALA A 35 -21.86 0.33 6.35
CA ALA A 35 -21.75 -0.04 4.94
C ALA A 35 -22.96 0.32 4.06
N ALA A 36 -23.80 1.30 4.44
CA ALA A 36 -25.04 1.61 3.72
C ALA A 36 -25.25 3.09 3.39
N ALA A 37 -24.21 3.82 2.95
CA ALA A 37 -24.43 5.21 2.54
C ALA A 37 -23.46 5.68 1.46
N MET A 38 -23.34 4.97 0.32
CA MET A 38 -22.73 5.55 -0.89
C MET A 38 -23.32 4.89 -2.16
N LEU A 39 -24.58 5.19 -2.43
CA LEU A 39 -25.17 5.01 -3.76
C LEU A 39 -26.18 6.14 -3.94
N PHE A 40 -25.83 7.20 -4.68
CA PHE A 40 -26.74 8.06 -5.45
C PHE A 40 -26.02 9.36 -5.83
N ALA A 41 -25.46 9.40 -7.04
CA ALA A 41 -25.40 10.63 -7.85
C ALA A 41 -24.87 10.30 -9.26
N LEU A 42 -25.76 9.78 -10.10
CA LEU A 42 -25.60 9.79 -11.55
C LEU A 42 -26.97 10.17 -12.11
N ALA A 43 -27.08 11.42 -12.58
CA ALA A 43 -27.95 11.80 -13.69
C ALA A 43 -28.05 13.33 -13.78
N ALA A 44 -27.46 13.92 -14.82
CA ALA A 44 -28.09 15.00 -15.56
C ALA A 44 -27.28 15.30 -16.82
N CYS A 45 -27.60 14.59 -17.90
CA CYS A 45 -27.46 15.07 -19.27
C CYS A 45 -28.49 16.16 -19.51
N GLY A 46 -28.10 17.26 -20.15
CA GLY A 46 -28.97 18.29 -20.69
C GLY A 46 -28.33 18.95 -21.89
N THR A 47 -28.65 18.41 -23.07
CA THR A 47 -28.44 19.01 -24.39
C THR A 47 -29.42 20.17 -24.63
N THR A 48 -28.99 21.25 -25.25
CA THR A 48 -29.66 21.82 -26.47
C THR A 48 -28.89 23.01 -27.05
N PRO A 49 -28.99 23.19 -28.36
CA PRO A 49 -28.14 24.09 -29.14
C PRO A 49 -28.82 25.44 -29.41
N ASN A 50 -28.05 26.47 -29.77
CA ASN A 50 -28.49 27.46 -30.73
C ASN A 50 -27.35 28.28 -31.34
N GLU A 51 -27.50 28.46 -32.60
CA GLU A 51 -26.75 29.26 -33.58
C GLU A 51 -26.64 30.76 -33.25
N ALA A 52 -25.60 31.39 -33.66
CA ALA A 52 -25.56 32.42 -34.68
C ALA A 52 -24.27 33.28 -34.61
N ASP A 53 -23.57 33.28 -35.74
CA ASP A 53 -22.77 34.35 -36.37
C ASP A 53 -22.27 35.53 -35.52
N ASN A 54 -20.94 35.75 -35.49
CA ASN A 54 -20.37 36.91 -36.19
C ASN A 54 -18.83 36.90 -36.23
N ASN A 55 -18.32 37.21 -37.39
CA ASN A 55 -16.97 37.56 -37.80
C ASN A 55 -16.33 38.59 -36.87
N ASN A 56 -15.09 38.40 -36.43
CA ASN A 56 -14.05 39.42 -36.51
C ASN A 56 -12.64 38.83 -36.33
N ASN A 57 -11.81 39.08 -37.35
CA ASN A 57 -10.37 38.85 -37.37
C ASN A 57 -9.68 39.59 -36.23
N ASN A 58 -8.87 38.88 -35.45
CA ASN A 58 -7.66 39.47 -34.89
C ASN A 58 -6.60 38.36 -34.70
N GLU A 59 -5.55 38.45 -35.50
CA GLU A 59 -4.35 37.63 -35.37
C GLU A 59 -3.68 37.96 -34.04
N GLN A 60 -3.71 37.02 -33.12
CA GLN A 60 -2.85 37.03 -31.96
C GLN A 60 -2.26 35.64 -31.81
N ASN A 61 -0.94 35.56 -32.06
CA ASN A 61 -0.13 34.39 -31.87
C ASN A 61 -0.21 33.94 -30.39
N ASP A 62 -1.13 33.05 -30.11
CA ASP A 62 -1.08 32.25 -28.89
C ASP A 62 -0.30 30.99 -29.18
N HIS A 63 0.92 30.91 -28.64
CA HIS A 63 1.59 29.66 -28.44
C HIS A 63 0.74 28.85 -27.44
N GLN A 64 -0.26 28.17 -27.94
CA GLN A 64 -0.94 27.10 -27.25
C GLN A 64 0.10 25.99 -27.10
N ALA A 65 0.65 25.84 -25.90
CA ALA A 65 1.35 24.65 -25.54
C ALA A 65 0.33 23.50 -25.68
N GLU A 66 0.45 22.75 -26.76
CA GLU A 66 -0.24 21.49 -26.92
C GLU A 66 0.25 20.57 -25.79
N THR A 67 -0.51 20.51 -24.70
CA THR A 67 -0.43 19.37 -23.78
C THR A 67 -0.95 18.17 -24.55
N SER A 68 -0.07 17.49 -25.28
CA SER A 68 -0.38 16.18 -25.81
C SER A 68 -0.61 15.26 -24.61
N ASP A 69 -1.87 15.01 -24.34
CA ASP A 69 -2.31 13.98 -23.40
C ASP A 69 -2.00 12.61 -24.05
N THR A 70 -0.72 12.25 -24.03
CA THR A 70 -0.25 10.97 -24.54
C THR A 70 -0.59 9.92 -23.50
N SER A 71 -1.73 9.26 -23.66
CA SER A 71 -2.05 8.11 -22.84
C SER A 71 -1.10 6.97 -23.22
N TYR A 72 -0.27 6.53 -22.29
CA TYR A 72 0.57 5.35 -22.43
C TYR A 72 -0.25 4.12 -22.06
N GLU A 73 -0.15 3.06 -22.86
CA GLU A 73 -0.78 1.80 -22.52
C GLU A 73 0.08 1.06 -21.49
N ALA A 74 -0.47 0.80 -20.31
CA ALA A 74 0.21 0.02 -19.29
C ALA A 74 0.36 -1.43 -19.73
N PRO A 75 1.47 -2.11 -19.38
CA PRO A 75 1.59 -3.54 -19.57
C PRO A 75 0.49 -4.27 -18.80
N GLN A 76 0.07 -5.41 -19.33
CA GLN A 76 -0.88 -6.28 -18.63
C GLN A 76 -0.24 -6.79 -17.34
N ILE A 77 -1.04 -6.90 -16.28
CA ILE A 77 -0.63 -7.57 -15.05
C ILE A 77 -1.35 -8.90 -15.00
N THR A 78 -0.58 -9.97 -14.91
CA THR A 78 -1.07 -11.34 -14.71
C THR A 78 -0.77 -11.81 -13.30
N GLU A 79 -1.13 -13.03 -12.96
CA GLU A 79 -0.95 -13.57 -11.62
C GLU A 79 -0.11 -14.85 -11.65
N LEU A 80 1.06 -14.83 -11.03
CA LEU A 80 1.91 -16.01 -10.81
C LEU A 80 1.19 -17.04 -9.93
N TYR A 81 0.49 -16.56 -8.88
CA TYR A 81 -0.43 -17.35 -8.07
C TYR A 81 -1.82 -16.70 -8.10
N ASN A 82 -2.83 -17.53 -8.31
CA ASN A 82 -4.23 -17.17 -8.19
C ASN A 82 -4.93 -18.30 -7.43
N LYS A 83 -4.95 -18.19 -6.09
CA LYS A 83 -5.55 -19.15 -5.19
C LYS A 83 -6.66 -18.49 -4.40
N ASP A 84 -7.81 -19.14 -4.37
CA ASP A 84 -9.01 -18.67 -3.68
C ASP A 84 -9.74 -19.91 -3.13
N PHE A 85 -9.80 -20.05 -1.79
CA PHE A 85 -10.38 -21.25 -1.18
C PHE A 85 -10.91 -21.01 0.25
N ALA A 86 -11.94 -21.77 0.60
CA ALA A 86 -12.36 -21.90 1.99
C ALA A 86 -11.52 -22.98 2.68
N TYR A 87 -11.13 -22.72 3.91
CA TYR A 87 -10.31 -23.64 4.70
C TYR A 87 -10.78 -23.68 6.15
N THR A 88 -10.73 -24.89 6.73
CA THR A 88 -10.97 -25.12 8.15
C THR A 88 -9.78 -25.88 8.72
N ASP A 89 -9.13 -25.33 9.72
CA ASP A 89 -7.98 -25.95 10.39
C ASP A 89 -8.39 -27.15 11.29
N GLY A 90 -7.38 -27.84 11.82
CA GLY A 90 -7.58 -29.02 12.67
C GLY A 90 -8.27 -28.72 14.01
N VAL A 91 -8.37 -27.45 14.44
CA VAL A 91 -9.06 -27.02 15.67
C VAL A 91 -10.41 -26.37 15.41
N GLY A 92 -10.84 -26.30 14.13
CA GLY A 92 -12.17 -25.86 13.73
C GLY A 92 -12.29 -24.37 13.39
N ASN A 93 -11.19 -23.60 13.30
CA ASN A 93 -11.23 -22.26 12.78
C ASN A 93 -11.43 -22.29 11.26
N SER A 94 -12.42 -21.52 10.77
CA SER A 94 -12.76 -21.49 9.37
C SER A 94 -12.63 -20.08 8.81
N GLY A 95 -12.12 -19.97 7.58
CA GLY A 95 -11.97 -18.72 6.86
C GLY A 95 -12.00 -18.91 5.35
N HIS A 96 -12.01 -17.78 4.66
CA HIS A 96 -11.83 -17.69 3.20
C HIS A 96 -10.51 -16.97 2.96
N TYR A 97 -9.68 -17.54 2.10
CA TYR A 97 -8.27 -17.15 1.93
C TYR A 97 -7.98 -16.94 0.45
N THR A 98 -7.33 -15.83 0.15
CA THR A 98 -7.02 -15.42 -1.23
C THR A 98 -5.56 -15.09 -1.36
N TYR A 99 -4.88 -15.72 -2.31
CA TYR A 99 -3.46 -15.47 -2.58
C TYR A 99 -3.29 -15.17 -4.06
N ARG A 100 -3.07 -13.89 -4.36
CA ARG A 100 -2.88 -13.37 -5.71
C ARG A 100 -1.53 -12.68 -5.77
N VAL A 101 -0.57 -13.27 -6.45
CA VAL A 101 0.79 -12.74 -6.61
C VAL A 101 0.92 -12.20 -8.03
N PRO A 102 1.10 -10.89 -8.23
CA PRO A 102 1.10 -10.29 -9.55
C PRO A 102 2.41 -10.48 -10.30
N GLN A 103 2.35 -10.33 -11.63
CA GLN A 103 3.46 -10.31 -12.54
C GLN A 103 3.20 -9.30 -13.66
N ILE A 104 4.18 -8.44 -13.98
CA ILE A 104 4.11 -7.48 -15.08
C ILE A 104 4.48 -8.19 -16.39
N GLU A 105 3.59 -8.17 -17.37
CA GLU A 105 3.82 -8.74 -18.70
C GLU A 105 4.53 -7.73 -19.61
N ALA A 106 5.85 -7.60 -19.44
CA ALA A 106 6.70 -6.79 -20.30
C ALA A 106 8.09 -7.41 -20.40
N ASP A 107 8.64 -7.42 -21.60
CA ASP A 107 9.99 -7.93 -21.91
C ASP A 107 11.01 -6.79 -21.72
N THR A 108 11.20 -6.37 -20.46
CA THR A 108 12.09 -5.28 -20.08
C THR A 108 12.84 -5.61 -18.78
N GLN A 109 14.03 -5.04 -18.62
CA GLN A 109 14.85 -5.27 -17.44
C GLN A 109 14.14 -4.84 -16.13
N GLY A 110 13.36 -3.75 -16.16
CA GLY A 110 12.61 -3.26 -14.99
C GLY A 110 11.49 -4.22 -14.60
N ALA A 111 10.73 -4.74 -15.59
CA ALA A 111 9.68 -5.71 -15.33
C ALA A 111 10.25 -7.04 -14.79
N GLU A 112 11.34 -7.53 -15.38
CA GLU A 112 12.04 -8.74 -14.88
C GLU A 112 12.51 -8.57 -13.43
N ALA A 113 13.11 -7.40 -13.10
CA ALA A 113 13.58 -7.11 -11.74
C ALA A 113 12.43 -7.06 -10.73
N ILE A 114 11.33 -6.39 -11.09
CA ILE A 114 10.12 -6.31 -10.24
C ILE A 114 9.50 -7.69 -10.07
N ASN A 115 9.30 -8.45 -11.16
CA ASN A 115 8.70 -9.79 -11.11
C ASN A 115 9.54 -10.74 -10.26
N LYS A 116 10.86 -10.65 -10.38
CA LYS A 116 11.77 -11.42 -9.54
C LYS A 116 11.63 -11.05 -8.06
N ALA A 117 11.59 -9.76 -7.73
CA ALA A 117 11.44 -9.30 -6.34
C ALA A 117 10.10 -9.77 -5.75
N ILE A 118 9.01 -9.66 -6.51
CA ILE A 118 7.68 -10.13 -6.09
C ILE A 118 7.69 -11.66 -5.89
N SER A 119 8.25 -12.41 -6.83
CA SER A 119 8.32 -13.87 -6.72
C SER A 119 9.18 -14.33 -5.55
N ASP A 120 10.36 -13.72 -5.33
CA ASP A 120 11.26 -14.07 -4.24
C ASP A 120 10.61 -13.83 -2.86
N GLU A 121 9.76 -12.77 -2.74
CA GLU A 121 9.09 -12.41 -1.49
C GLU A 121 7.84 -13.27 -1.25
N TYR A 122 6.94 -13.36 -2.24
CA TYR A 122 5.60 -13.89 -2.00
C TYR A 122 5.43 -15.36 -2.37
N SER A 123 6.24 -15.93 -3.29
CA SER A 123 6.10 -17.36 -3.63
C SER A 123 6.35 -18.26 -2.44
N PRO A 124 7.40 -18.06 -1.61
CA PRO A 124 7.62 -18.88 -0.43
C PRO A 124 6.47 -18.81 0.61
N ILE A 125 5.81 -17.63 0.71
CA ILE A 125 4.66 -17.44 1.59
C ILE A 125 3.51 -18.31 1.13
N VAL A 126 3.15 -18.23 -0.17
CA VAL A 126 2.04 -19.00 -0.73
C VAL A 126 2.32 -20.50 -0.69
N ASP A 127 3.52 -20.92 -1.02
CA ASP A 127 3.93 -22.34 -0.96
C ASP A 127 3.82 -22.89 0.48
N SER A 128 4.30 -22.14 1.47
CA SER A 128 4.17 -22.51 2.89
C SER A 128 2.71 -22.58 3.35
N VAL A 129 1.85 -21.69 2.86
CA VAL A 129 0.41 -21.75 3.13
C VAL A 129 -0.20 -23.04 2.56
N LEU A 130 0.13 -23.38 1.31
CA LEU A 130 -0.42 -24.59 0.66
C LEU A 130 0.04 -25.89 1.37
N GLU A 131 1.27 -25.94 1.86
CA GLU A 131 1.76 -27.04 2.71
C GLU A 131 0.99 -27.09 4.04
N THR A 132 0.80 -25.94 4.70
CA THR A 132 0.06 -25.82 5.97
C THR A 132 -1.40 -26.26 5.82
N VAL A 133 -2.05 -25.93 4.70
CA VAL A 133 -3.40 -26.41 4.38
C VAL A 133 -3.46 -27.94 4.29
N ALA A 134 -2.46 -28.57 3.65
CA ALA A 134 -2.37 -30.02 3.55
C ALA A 134 -2.27 -30.71 4.92
N ASP A 135 -1.58 -30.07 5.86
CA ASP A 135 -1.36 -30.57 7.23
C ASP A 135 -2.48 -30.22 8.21
N LYS A 136 -3.49 -29.46 7.76
CA LYS A 136 -4.62 -28.95 8.59
C LYS A 136 -4.19 -28.13 9.81
N VAL A 137 -3.15 -27.34 9.66
CA VAL A 137 -2.64 -26.42 10.70
C VAL A 137 -3.21 -25.02 10.46
N SER A 138 -3.29 -24.20 11.50
CA SER A 138 -3.73 -22.80 11.39
C SER A 138 -2.80 -21.99 10.49
N LEU A 139 -3.39 -21.17 9.61
CA LEU A 139 -2.64 -20.32 8.69
C LEU A 139 -2.08 -19.09 9.41
N SER A 140 -0.85 -18.73 9.09
CA SER A 140 -0.21 -17.50 9.58
C SER A 140 -0.42 -16.31 8.62
N CYS A 141 -0.41 -16.55 7.31
CA CYS A 141 -0.73 -15.55 6.31
C CYS A 141 -2.17 -15.76 5.84
N PHE A 142 -3.02 -14.73 5.89
CA PHE A 142 -4.43 -14.82 5.56
C PHE A 142 -4.74 -14.43 4.12
N TYR A 143 -3.93 -13.57 3.53
CA TYR A 143 -4.06 -13.20 2.14
C TYR A 143 -2.77 -12.62 1.56
N VAL A 144 -2.64 -12.69 0.26
CA VAL A 144 -1.78 -11.86 -0.58
C VAL A 144 -2.67 -11.24 -1.64
N ALA A 145 -2.65 -9.92 -1.76
CA ALA A 145 -3.45 -9.16 -2.71
C ALA A 145 -2.62 -8.06 -3.36
N TRP A 146 -3.09 -7.54 -4.48
CA TRP A 146 -2.41 -6.45 -5.17
C TRP A 146 -3.39 -5.46 -5.77
N GLU A 147 -2.91 -4.24 -5.94
CA GLU A 147 -3.57 -3.15 -6.65
C GLU A 147 -2.57 -2.48 -7.58
N SER A 148 -3.02 -1.97 -8.70
CA SER A 148 -2.19 -1.22 -9.63
C SER A 148 -2.83 0.10 -9.99
N TYR A 149 -2.00 1.12 -10.12
CA TYR A 149 -2.39 2.47 -10.48
C TYR A 149 -1.49 2.96 -11.59
N GLN A 150 -2.06 3.64 -12.56
CA GLN A 150 -1.30 4.31 -13.60
C GLN A 150 -1.52 5.81 -13.53
N TYR A 151 -0.43 6.56 -13.46
CA TYR A 151 -0.43 8.00 -13.65
C TYR A 151 0.59 8.39 -14.70
N LYS A 152 0.14 8.93 -15.83
CA LYS A 152 0.97 9.17 -17.01
C LYS A 152 1.70 7.89 -17.45
N ASN A 153 3.03 7.93 -17.50
CA ASN A 153 3.89 6.79 -17.84
C ASN A 153 4.36 5.97 -16.62
N ILE A 154 3.86 6.25 -15.43
CA ILE A 154 4.26 5.54 -14.21
C ILE A 154 3.17 4.54 -13.85
N LEU A 155 3.55 3.27 -13.75
CA LEU A 155 2.75 2.21 -13.16
C LEU A 155 3.22 1.97 -11.73
N SER A 156 2.31 2.11 -10.78
CA SER A 156 2.51 1.78 -9.38
C SER A 156 1.81 0.46 -9.07
N LEU A 157 2.56 -0.55 -8.63
CA LEU A 157 2.05 -1.85 -8.23
C LEU A 157 2.25 -2.00 -6.72
N VAL A 158 1.16 -2.14 -5.98
CA VAL A 158 1.15 -2.28 -4.52
C VAL A 158 0.72 -3.70 -4.19
N VAL A 159 1.57 -4.44 -3.49
CA VAL A 159 1.27 -5.80 -3.03
C VAL A 159 1.13 -5.78 -1.52
N SER A 160 0.04 -6.34 -1.01
CA SER A 160 -0.25 -6.43 0.43
C SER A 160 -0.30 -7.88 0.89
N CYS A 161 0.18 -8.13 2.09
CA CYS A 161 0.14 -9.43 2.76
C CYS A 161 -0.45 -9.26 4.16
N GLY A 162 -1.46 -10.05 4.50
CA GLY A 162 -2.11 -10.02 5.82
C GLY A 162 -1.69 -11.21 6.67
N TRP A 163 -1.06 -10.94 7.83
CA TRP A 163 -0.56 -11.96 8.77
C TRP A 163 -1.51 -12.22 9.93
N ASP A 164 -2.34 -11.24 10.28
CA ASP A 164 -3.38 -11.32 11.30
C ASP A 164 -4.47 -10.31 10.95
N ALA A 165 -5.58 -10.31 11.67
CA ALA A 165 -6.75 -9.49 11.35
C ALA A 165 -6.44 -7.99 11.15
N ASP A 166 -5.39 -7.49 11.80
CA ASP A 166 -5.02 -6.07 11.79
C ASP A 166 -3.55 -5.83 11.39
N VAL A 167 -2.78 -6.86 11.05
CA VAL A 167 -1.36 -6.75 10.66
C VAL A 167 -1.22 -6.97 9.17
N ASN A 168 -0.98 -5.88 8.47
CA ASN A 168 -0.73 -5.90 7.03
C ASN A 168 0.68 -5.39 6.75
N GLU A 169 1.34 -6.01 5.80
CA GLU A 169 2.59 -5.56 5.21
C GLU A 169 2.36 -5.19 3.76
N TYR A 170 3.08 -4.19 3.28
CA TYR A 170 2.92 -3.69 1.92
C TYR A 170 4.25 -3.58 1.23
N ASN A 171 4.33 -3.95 -0.03
CA ASN A 171 5.45 -3.62 -0.91
C ASN A 171 4.95 -2.80 -2.09
N VAL A 172 5.78 -1.85 -2.53
CA VAL A 172 5.48 -0.94 -3.64
C VAL A 172 6.55 -1.12 -4.70
N TYR A 173 6.11 -1.31 -5.93
CA TYR A 173 6.97 -1.42 -7.09
C TYR A 173 6.55 -0.37 -8.10
N LEU A 174 7.51 0.43 -8.57
CA LEU A 174 7.30 1.50 -9.51
C LEU A 174 7.95 1.14 -10.84
N TYR A 175 7.22 1.30 -11.93
CA TYR A 175 7.68 0.97 -13.27
C TYR A 175 7.40 2.11 -14.24
N ASP A 176 8.40 2.51 -15.01
CA ASP A 176 8.25 3.47 -16.10
C ASP A 176 7.88 2.74 -17.39
N ILE A 177 6.66 2.96 -17.87
CA ILE A 177 6.09 2.33 -19.07
C ILE A 177 6.90 2.67 -20.34
N ILE A 178 7.50 3.87 -20.41
CA ILE A 178 8.25 4.32 -21.60
C ILE A 178 9.65 3.70 -21.64
N SER A 179 10.39 3.84 -20.53
CA SER A 179 11.78 3.37 -20.47
C SER A 179 11.90 1.89 -20.17
N GLY A 180 10.84 1.25 -19.65
CA GLY A 180 10.87 -0.13 -19.21
C GLY A 180 11.73 -0.35 -17.96
N GLN A 181 11.97 0.69 -17.15
CA GLN A 181 12.82 0.64 -15.97
C GLN A 181 12.01 0.61 -14.68
N GLN A 182 12.55 -0.07 -13.67
CA GLN A 182 12.09 0.10 -12.31
C GLN A 182 12.50 1.49 -11.79
N LEU A 183 11.60 2.16 -11.09
CA LEU A 183 11.83 3.49 -10.51
C LEU A 183 12.00 3.40 -8.99
N THR A 184 12.71 4.39 -8.45
CA THR A 184 12.79 4.66 -7.00
C THR A 184 11.76 5.72 -6.58
N THR A 185 11.58 5.94 -5.27
CA THR A 185 10.80 7.07 -4.74
C THR A 185 11.33 8.41 -5.28
N ALA A 186 12.64 8.60 -5.34
CA ALA A 186 13.25 9.82 -5.87
C ALA A 186 12.92 10.03 -7.36
N ASP A 187 12.92 8.97 -8.18
CA ASP A 187 12.52 9.04 -9.59
C ASP A 187 11.05 9.41 -9.73
N LEU A 188 10.16 8.84 -8.89
CA LEU A 188 8.75 9.19 -8.83
C LEU A 188 8.55 10.66 -8.51
N LEU A 189 9.19 11.17 -7.44
CA LEU A 189 9.08 12.58 -7.04
C LEU A 189 9.56 13.52 -8.14
N LYS A 190 10.68 13.19 -8.78
CA LYS A 190 11.21 13.95 -9.91
C LYS A 190 10.23 13.97 -11.09
N ALA A 191 9.62 12.83 -11.44
CA ALA A 191 8.65 12.73 -12.53
C ALA A 191 7.36 13.54 -12.24
N LEU A 192 6.98 13.66 -10.97
CA LEU A 192 5.85 14.46 -10.49
C LEU A 192 6.21 15.93 -10.20
N ASN A 193 7.48 16.32 -10.37
CA ASN A 193 8.02 17.64 -10.02
C ASN A 193 7.73 18.02 -8.56
N VAL A 194 7.91 17.05 -7.65
CA VAL A 194 7.75 17.21 -6.20
C VAL A 194 9.14 17.35 -5.58
N ASP A 195 9.32 18.39 -4.76
CA ASP A 195 10.55 18.62 -3.99
C ASP A 195 10.67 17.61 -2.84
N GLU A 196 11.87 17.05 -2.63
CA GLU A 196 12.13 16.05 -1.59
C GLU A 196 11.85 16.57 -0.17
N THR A 197 12.19 17.82 0.11
CA THR A 197 11.92 18.43 1.42
C THR A 197 10.41 18.56 1.65
N ALA A 198 9.67 19.04 0.63
CA ALA A 198 8.22 19.14 0.69
C ALA A 198 7.55 17.77 0.85
N PHE A 199 8.10 16.74 0.20
CA PHE A 199 7.65 15.36 0.37
C PHE A 199 7.84 14.87 1.82
N LEU A 200 9.06 14.96 2.37
CA LEU A 200 9.35 14.51 3.74
C LEU A 200 8.52 15.26 4.78
N GLU A 201 8.27 16.57 4.58
CA GLU A 201 7.38 17.34 5.43
C GLU A 201 5.92 16.86 5.34
N ALA A 202 5.44 16.51 4.14
CA ALA A 202 4.09 15.97 3.96
C ALA A 202 3.93 14.60 4.60
N VAL A 203 4.93 13.71 4.46
CA VAL A 203 4.96 12.40 5.15
C VAL A 203 4.90 12.61 6.66
N ARG A 204 5.72 13.52 7.21
CA ARG A 204 5.74 13.81 8.65
C ARG A 204 4.41 14.34 9.16
N ARG A 205 3.74 15.23 8.39
CA ARG A 205 2.39 15.71 8.73
C ARG A 205 1.36 14.59 8.71
N ALA A 206 1.37 13.74 7.68
CA ALA A 206 0.44 12.62 7.56
C ALA A 206 0.64 11.58 8.67
N ALA A 207 1.90 11.25 8.99
CA ALA A 207 2.25 10.34 10.08
C ALA A 207 1.81 10.88 11.45
N ALA A 208 2.04 12.18 11.72
CA ALA A 208 1.57 12.82 12.94
C ALA A 208 0.05 12.77 13.06
N ALA A 209 -0.66 13.14 12.00
CA ALA A 209 -2.12 13.11 11.99
C ALA A 209 -2.68 11.69 12.20
N LYS A 210 -2.05 10.67 11.59
CA LYS A 210 -2.44 9.27 11.78
C LYS A 210 -2.23 8.82 13.22
N PHE A 211 -1.05 9.06 13.78
CA PHE A 211 -0.74 8.71 15.17
C PHE A 211 -1.68 9.41 16.16
N ASP A 212 -1.86 10.73 16.01
CA ASP A 212 -2.70 11.55 16.90
C ASP A 212 -4.18 11.15 16.80
N THR A 213 -4.67 10.76 15.62
CA THR A 213 -6.03 10.23 15.44
C THR A 213 -6.21 8.89 16.14
N GLN A 214 -5.20 8.02 16.06
CA GLN A 214 -5.26 6.68 16.62
C GLN A 214 -5.13 6.67 18.15
N TYR A 215 -4.28 7.52 18.70
CA TYR A 215 -3.88 7.48 20.11
C TYR A 215 -4.16 8.76 20.90
N GLY A 216 -4.53 9.87 20.26
CA GLY A 216 -4.73 11.15 20.92
C GLY A 216 -5.78 11.14 22.04
N ALA A 217 -6.81 10.28 21.93
CA ALA A 217 -7.82 10.12 22.98
C ALA A 217 -7.28 9.44 24.25
N ILE A 218 -6.13 8.75 24.18
CA ILE A 218 -5.52 7.99 25.28
C ILE A 218 -4.50 8.86 26.03
N ALA A 219 -4.10 10.00 25.47
CA ALA A 219 -3.01 10.85 25.94
C ALA A 219 -3.23 11.53 27.31
N GLY A 220 -4.34 11.26 28.00
CA GLY A 220 -4.69 11.87 29.29
C GLY A 220 -4.30 11.07 30.56
N GLY A 221 -3.61 9.92 30.46
CA GLY A 221 -3.27 9.03 31.58
C GLY A 221 -1.78 8.88 31.83
N ASP A 222 -1.42 7.95 32.75
CA ASP A 222 -0.03 7.61 33.13
C ASP A 222 0.82 7.01 31.98
N THR A 223 0.24 6.88 30.76
CA THR A 223 0.88 6.37 29.55
C THR A 223 1.56 7.45 28.70
N ASN A 224 1.58 8.70 29.15
CA ASN A 224 2.05 9.87 28.36
C ASN A 224 3.50 9.75 27.89
N GLU A 225 4.41 9.23 28.71
CA GLU A 225 5.82 9.12 28.33
C GLU A 225 6.02 8.08 27.23
N PHE A 226 5.39 6.91 27.35
CA PHE A 226 5.45 5.85 26.34
C PHE A 226 4.80 6.29 25.02
N LEU A 227 3.66 6.98 25.08
CA LEU A 227 2.99 7.53 23.89
C LEU A 227 3.88 8.57 23.20
N ALA A 228 4.53 9.46 23.98
CA ALA A 228 5.44 10.45 23.43
C ALA A 228 6.63 9.77 22.74
N GLU A 229 7.24 8.76 23.35
CA GLU A 229 8.35 7.98 22.76
C GLU A 229 7.92 7.32 21.44
N ARG A 230 6.74 6.70 21.40
CA ARG A 230 6.22 6.07 20.18
C ARG A 230 5.91 7.08 19.09
N ARG A 231 5.41 8.25 19.47
CA ARG A 231 5.19 9.36 18.54
C ARG A 231 6.49 9.92 17.98
N ASP A 232 7.47 10.15 18.85
CA ASP A 232 8.79 10.66 18.47
C ASP A 232 9.49 9.69 17.52
N TRP A 233 9.42 8.38 17.80
CA TRP A 233 9.92 7.36 16.87
C TRP A 233 9.17 7.39 15.53
N THR A 234 7.83 7.47 15.55
CA THR A 234 7.02 7.54 14.31
C THR A 234 7.45 8.71 13.43
N LEU A 235 7.84 9.84 14.03
CA LEU A 235 8.21 11.08 13.33
C LEU A 235 9.72 11.26 13.14
N SER A 236 10.53 10.26 13.53
CA SER A 236 11.98 10.32 13.42
C SER A 236 12.47 10.24 11.97
N ASP A 237 13.68 10.74 11.72
CA ASP A 237 14.34 10.64 10.41
C ASP A 237 14.74 9.17 10.09
N GLU A 238 14.84 8.31 11.08
CA GLU A 238 15.04 6.87 10.89
C GLU A 238 13.82 6.25 10.19
N ASN A 239 12.62 6.64 10.59
CA ASN A 239 11.36 6.13 10.05
C ASN A 239 10.90 6.90 8.80
N ILE A 240 11.14 8.21 8.74
CA ILE A 240 10.72 9.09 7.64
C ILE A 240 11.93 9.53 6.83
N ASN A 241 12.17 8.87 5.70
CA ASN A 241 13.28 9.13 4.81
C ASN A 241 12.91 8.80 3.36
N MET A 242 13.85 8.94 2.43
CA MET A 242 13.63 8.71 1.00
C MET A 242 13.51 7.23 0.59
N ASP A 243 13.77 6.29 1.52
CA ASP A 243 13.57 4.85 1.29
C ASP A 243 12.11 4.43 1.56
N ALA A 244 11.26 5.37 2.01
CA ALA A 244 9.85 5.11 2.25
C ALA A 244 9.15 4.65 0.95
N ARG A 245 8.43 3.54 1.03
CA ARG A 245 7.69 2.95 -0.08
C ARG A 245 6.54 3.88 -0.48
N THR A 246 6.69 4.54 -1.61
CA THR A 246 5.81 5.61 -2.07
C THR A 246 5.25 5.28 -3.44
N TYR A 247 3.98 5.59 -3.69
CA TYR A 247 3.34 5.41 -4.97
C TYR A 247 2.39 6.56 -5.32
N ALA A 248 2.08 6.71 -6.60
CA ALA A 248 1.05 7.61 -7.09
C ALA A 248 -0.20 6.81 -7.47
N ASP A 249 -1.37 7.29 -7.10
CA ASP A 249 -2.64 6.76 -7.60
C ASP A 249 -2.96 7.25 -9.02
N GLY A 250 -4.09 6.82 -9.58
CA GLY A 250 -4.50 7.20 -10.94
C GLY A 250 -4.78 8.69 -11.14
N ALA A 251 -4.89 9.46 -10.08
CA ALA A 251 -5.01 10.92 -10.10
C ALA A 251 -3.66 11.64 -9.89
N GLY A 252 -2.57 10.90 -9.68
CA GLY A 252 -1.25 11.44 -9.37
C GLY A 252 -1.07 11.83 -7.91
N LYS A 253 -2.02 11.50 -7.04
CA LYS A 253 -1.92 11.74 -5.62
C LYS A 253 -0.94 10.77 -4.99
N LEU A 254 -0.03 11.29 -4.16
CA LEU A 254 0.99 10.49 -3.52
C LEU A 254 0.48 9.79 -2.26
N HIS A 255 0.88 8.54 -2.12
CA HIS A 255 0.66 7.70 -0.96
C HIS A 255 2.00 7.14 -0.49
N VAL A 256 2.14 6.96 0.82
CA VAL A 256 3.34 6.36 1.42
C VAL A 256 2.94 5.24 2.37
N VAL A 257 3.66 4.13 2.31
CA VAL A 257 3.60 3.06 3.31
C VAL A 257 4.61 3.39 4.41
N LEU A 258 4.12 3.58 5.61
CA LEU A 258 4.96 3.96 6.75
C LEU A 258 4.58 3.15 7.99
N PRO A 259 5.55 2.60 8.75
CA PRO A 259 5.30 2.07 10.08
C PRO A 259 4.89 3.18 11.04
N ILE A 260 3.75 2.99 11.70
CA ILE A 260 3.24 3.89 12.75
C ILE A 260 3.43 3.19 14.09
N GLY A 261 4.11 3.84 15.02
CA GLY A 261 4.38 3.31 16.35
C GLY A 261 3.09 2.87 17.07
N SER A 262 3.14 1.73 17.74
CA SER A 262 1.99 1.13 18.43
C SER A 262 2.20 1.10 19.92
N ILE A 263 1.10 1.12 20.67
CA ILE A 263 1.08 1.00 22.14
C ILE A 263 0.67 -0.39 22.61
N ALA A 264 0.31 -1.28 21.70
CA ALA A 264 -0.11 -2.64 22.02
C ALA A 264 0.20 -3.60 20.86
N GLY A 265 0.57 -4.82 21.19
CA GLY A 265 0.92 -5.85 20.20
C GLY A 265 2.36 -5.69 19.72
N ALA A 266 2.57 -5.35 18.45
CA ALA A 266 3.87 -5.06 17.89
C ALA A 266 4.34 -3.64 18.21
N ASP A 267 5.63 -3.36 17.97
CA ASP A 267 6.21 -2.01 18.17
C ASP A 267 5.63 -0.98 17.19
N SER A 268 5.24 -1.42 16.00
CA SER A 268 4.62 -0.60 14.96
C SER A 268 3.79 -1.45 14.01
N TYR A 269 2.88 -0.80 13.29
CA TYR A 269 2.11 -1.39 12.19
C TYR A 269 2.23 -0.53 10.95
N GLU A 270 2.40 -1.17 9.80
CA GLU A 270 2.41 -0.46 8.52
C GLU A 270 1.05 0.14 8.19
N GLN A 271 1.07 1.37 7.72
CA GLN A 271 -0.12 2.11 7.30
C GLN A 271 0.13 2.77 5.96
N VAL A 272 -0.86 2.75 5.10
CA VAL A 272 -0.88 3.56 3.89
C VAL A 272 -1.41 4.94 4.24
N LEU A 273 -0.57 5.95 4.06
CA LEU A 273 -0.90 7.36 4.32
C LEU A 273 -1.03 8.11 3.01
N THR A 274 -2.11 8.87 2.86
CA THR A 274 -2.30 9.77 1.72
C THR A 274 -1.64 11.12 2.02
N LEU A 275 -0.83 11.62 1.08
CA LEU A 275 -0.13 12.88 1.23
C LEU A 275 -0.96 14.03 0.66
N GLU A 276 -1.30 15.00 1.51
CA GLU A 276 -2.10 16.16 1.12
C GLU A 276 -1.20 17.35 0.75
N GLY A 277 -1.62 18.09 -0.30
CA GLY A 277 -0.98 19.34 -0.71
C GLY A 277 0.31 19.17 -1.51
N ILE A 278 0.62 17.95 -1.98
CA ILE A 278 1.74 17.65 -2.88
C ILE A 278 1.34 16.58 -3.90
N GLY A 279 1.90 16.63 -5.11
CA GLY A 279 1.53 15.72 -6.21
C GLY A 279 0.19 16.13 -6.85
N GLY A 280 -0.15 15.53 -8.02
CA GLY A 280 -1.40 15.77 -8.77
C GLY A 280 -1.25 16.79 -9.86
#